data_1da97d06daedac67a34ecd821c76ef01
#
_entry.id   1da97d06daedac67a34ecd821c76ef01
#
_cell.length_a   1.000
_cell.length_b   1.000
_cell.length_c   1.000
_cell.angle_alpha   90.00
_cell.angle_beta   90.00
_cell.angle_gamma   90.00
#
_symmetry.space_group_name_H-M   'P 1'
#
loop_
_entity.id
_entity.type
_entity.pdbx_description
1 polymer ?
#
loop_
_entity_poly.entity_id
_entity_poly.type
_entity_poly.pdbx_seq_one_letter_code
_entity_poly.pdbx_strand_id
1 'polypeptide(L)'
;MSTWRYVQNGQPSAPVDTATLQALLTAGTLPPETYVWREGMTNWQAAKSVPEFANCLPAAVPPIPGIARATASPPPALPATAGSDAEDIEKNRAFAIIAYLWILFVVALIAAPNSKFAKFHANQGLVLFLAELIFGASCLVLAFIPILGHLTIMAGWVAGIVFAILGIVNAAGGQCKPLPLIGHFQIIK
;
A
#
# COMPACT_ATOMS: atom_id res chain seq x y z
N MET A 1 -36.77 5.00 -3.60
CA MET A 1 -35.85 4.70 -4.72
C MET A 1 -34.52 4.26 -4.11
N SER A 2 -34.02 3.07 -4.48
CA SER A 2 -32.79 2.55 -3.92
C SER A 2 -31.59 3.28 -4.53
N THR A 3 -30.80 3.91 -3.70
CA THR A 3 -29.63 4.66 -4.12
C THR A 3 -28.39 3.80 -3.96
N TRP A 4 -27.64 3.61 -5.02
CA TRP A 4 -26.43 2.80 -5.07
C TRP A 4 -25.18 3.64 -5.15
N ARG A 5 -24.09 3.11 -4.65
CA ARG A 5 -22.73 3.61 -4.89
C ARG A 5 -21.89 2.48 -5.46
N TYR A 6 -20.97 2.78 -6.36
CA TYR A 6 -20.02 1.83 -6.93
C TYR A 6 -18.59 2.33 -6.79
N VAL A 7 -17.64 1.43 -6.79
CA VAL A 7 -16.22 1.79 -6.68
C VAL A 7 -15.63 1.99 -8.06
N GLN A 8 -15.07 3.18 -8.32
CA GLN A 8 -14.34 3.51 -9.54
C GLN A 8 -12.99 4.11 -9.15
N ASN A 9 -11.91 3.57 -9.72
CA ASN A 9 -10.53 4.00 -9.41
C ASN A 9 -10.20 3.98 -7.90
N GLY A 10 -10.75 3.00 -7.17
CA GLY A 10 -10.51 2.85 -5.73
C GLY A 10 -11.30 3.83 -4.85
N GLN A 11 -12.20 4.63 -5.41
CA GLN A 11 -13.05 5.56 -4.67
C GLN A 11 -14.54 5.30 -4.89
N PRO A 12 -15.40 5.50 -3.88
CA PRO A 12 -16.84 5.39 -4.04
C PRO A 12 -17.38 6.53 -4.92
N SER A 13 -18.25 6.17 -5.87
CA SER A 13 -18.95 7.13 -6.74
C SER A 13 -19.94 8.01 -5.97
N ALA A 14 -20.41 9.06 -6.64
CA ALA A 14 -21.65 9.74 -6.24
C ALA A 14 -22.81 8.74 -6.23
N PRO A 15 -23.85 8.97 -5.41
CA PRO A 15 -25.04 8.12 -5.39
C PRO A 15 -25.73 8.09 -6.75
N VAL A 16 -26.06 6.89 -7.25
CA VAL A 16 -26.80 6.66 -8.50
C VAL A 16 -28.03 5.81 -8.24
N ASP A 17 -29.04 5.92 -9.09
CA ASP A 17 -30.22 5.07 -9.03
C ASP A 17 -29.96 3.68 -9.62
N THR A 18 -30.84 2.72 -9.32
CA THR A 18 -30.72 1.34 -9.79
C THR A 18 -30.69 1.24 -11.31
N ALA A 19 -31.49 2.04 -12.01
CA ALA A 19 -31.58 2.01 -13.48
C ALA A 19 -30.28 2.50 -14.14
N THR A 20 -29.67 3.55 -13.61
CA THR A 20 -28.39 4.08 -14.07
C THR A 20 -27.28 3.04 -13.87
N LEU A 21 -27.22 2.39 -12.71
CA LEU A 21 -26.22 1.37 -12.45
C LEU A 21 -26.39 0.15 -13.35
N GLN A 22 -27.61 -0.29 -13.60
CA GLN A 22 -27.95 -1.35 -14.55
C GLN A 22 -27.50 -1.00 -15.98
N ALA A 23 -27.77 0.23 -16.42
CA ALA A 23 -27.34 0.71 -17.74
C ALA A 23 -25.82 0.69 -17.91
N LEU A 24 -25.08 1.10 -16.89
CA LEU A 24 -23.61 1.10 -16.89
C LEU A 24 -23.04 -0.32 -16.94
N LEU A 25 -23.65 -1.27 -16.24
CA LEU A 25 -23.26 -2.69 -16.25
C LEU A 25 -23.60 -3.34 -17.61
N THR A 26 -24.79 -3.07 -18.18
CA THR A 26 -25.23 -3.61 -19.46
C THR A 26 -24.40 -3.05 -20.63
N ALA A 27 -24.03 -1.77 -20.56
CA ALA A 27 -23.16 -1.12 -21.56
C ALA A 27 -21.69 -1.58 -21.48
N GLY A 28 -21.33 -2.40 -20.46
CA GLY A 28 -19.94 -2.83 -20.25
C GLY A 28 -19.02 -1.72 -19.77
N THR A 29 -19.55 -0.56 -19.40
CA THR A 29 -18.77 0.57 -18.86
C THR A 29 -18.25 0.24 -17.46
N LEU A 30 -19.00 -0.55 -16.70
CA LEU A 30 -18.58 -1.09 -15.41
C LEU A 30 -18.43 -2.61 -15.52
N PRO A 31 -17.27 -3.16 -15.10
CA PRO A 31 -17.08 -4.61 -15.04
C PRO A 31 -18.06 -5.26 -14.05
N PRO A 32 -18.49 -6.53 -14.28
CA PRO A 32 -19.34 -7.29 -13.35
C PRO A 32 -18.73 -7.45 -11.94
N GLU A 33 -17.43 -7.32 -11.84
CA GLU A 33 -16.66 -7.41 -10.59
C GLU A 33 -16.68 -6.11 -9.78
N THR A 34 -17.24 -5.01 -10.31
CA THR A 34 -17.30 -3.72 -9.64
C THR A 34 -18.04 -3.85 -8.31
N TYR A 35 -17.44 -3.38 -7.25
CA TYR A 35 -18.08 -3.36 -5.94
C TYR A 35 -19.17 -2.30 -5.89
N VAL A 36 -20.34 -2.71 -5.41
CA VAL A 36 -21.52 -1.88 -5.24
C VAL A 36 -22.02 -1.95 -3.81
N TRP A 37 -22.63 -0.89 -3.36
CA TRP A 37 -23.20 -0.79 -2.02
C TRP A 37 -24.45 0.09 -2.03
N ARG A 38 -25.43 -0.28 -1.23
CA ARG A 38 -26.60 0.56 -0.93
C ARG A 38 -26.87 0.60 0.57
N GLU A 39 -27.61 1.57 1.00
CA GLU A 39 -28.05 1.68 2.38
C GLU A 39 -28.81 0.41 2.82
N GLY A 40 -28.42 -0.14 3.96
CA GLY A 40 -28.91 -1.42 4.48
C GLY A 40 -28.02 -2.64 4.18
N MET A 41 -26.98 -2.51 3.36
CA MET A 41 -25.98 -3.57 3.15
C MET A 41 -24.85 -3.48 4.18
N THR A 42 -24.51 -4.61 4.79
CA THR A 42 -23.43 -4.69 5.79
C THR A 42 -22.04 -4.47 5.18
N ASN A 43 -21.85 -4.89 3.92
CA ASN A 43 -20.56 -4.81 3.22
C ASN A 43 -20.77 -4.50 1.73
N TRP A 44 -19.70 -4.01 1.09
CA TRP A 44 -19.60 -3.89 -0.36
C TRP A 44 -19.64 -5.27 -1.01
N GLN A 45 -20.41 -5.44 -2.09
CA GLN A 45 -20.52 -6.68 -2.84
C GLN A 45 -20.21 -6.44 -4.31
N ALA A 46 -19.64 -7.45 -5.00
CA ALA A 46 -19.46 -7.38 -6.45
C ALA A 46 -20.85 -7.36 -7.13
N ALA A 47 -21.03 -6.54 -8.17
CA ALA A 47 -22.31 -6.39 -8.87
C ALA A 47 -22.86 -7.74 -9.34
N LYS A 48 -22.03 -8.67 -9.80
CA LYS A 48 -22.42 -10.03 -10.20
C LYS A 48 -23.04 -10.86 -9.06
N SER A 49 -22.73 -10.54 -7.81
CA SER A 49 -23.24 -11.27 -6.64
C SER A 49 -24.54 -10.69 -6.11
N VAL A 50 -25.01 -9.58 -6.67
CA VAL A 50 -26.27 -8.92 -6.29
C VAL A 50 -27.38 -9.40 -7.22
N PRO A 51 -28.43 -10.05 -6.70
CA PRO A 51 -29.50 -10.63 -7.53
C PRO A 51 -30.17 -9.63 -8.48
N GLU A 52 -30.25 -8.37 -8.07
CA GLU A 52 -30.86 -7.28 -8.84
C GLU A 52 -30.11 -6.96 -10.14
N PHE A 53 -28.84 -7.32 -10.25
CA PHE A 53 -27.98 -7.10 -11.42
C PHE A 53 -27.67 -8.38 -12.19
N ALA A 54 -28.07 -9.56 -11.73
CA ALA A 54 -27.76 -10.84 -12.37
C ALA A 54 -28.24 -10.91 -13.84
N ASN A 55 -29.35 -10.26 -14.16
CA ASN A 55 -29.94 -10.24 -15.51
C ASN A 55 -29.41 -9.09 -16.39
N CYS A 56 -28.61 -8.19 -15.86
CA CYS A 56 -28.06 -7.03 -16.57
C CYS A 56 -26.60 -7.24 -17.00
N LEU A 57 -26.02 -8.39 -16.65
CA LEU A 57 -24.66 -8.72 -17.06
C LEU A 57 -24.69 -9.21 -18.51
N PRO A 58 -23.75 -8.77 -19.39
CA PRO A 58 -23.66 -9.29 -20.73
C PRO A 58 -23.52 -10.81 -20.68
N ALA A 59 -24.42 -11.52 -21.37
CA ALA A 59 -24.40 -12.97 -21.44
C ALA A 59 -23.00 -13.43 -21.88
N ALA A 60 -22.43 -14.39 -21.17
CA ALA A 60 -21.17 -15.00 -21.58
C ALA A 60 -21.31 -15.45 -23.02
N VAL A 61 -20.44 -14.96 -23.94
CA VAL A 61 -20.45 -15.34 -25.34
C VAL A 61 -20.36 -16.87 -25.42
N PRO A 62 -21.33 -17.56 -26.08
CA PRO A 62 -21.29 -19.02 -26.18
C PRO A 62 -19.97 -19.44 -26.87
N PRO A 63 -19.35 -20.53 -26.46
CA PRO A 63 -18.12 -21.00 -27.07
C PRO A 63 -18.34 -21.30 -28.55
N ILE A 64 -17.49 -20.77 -29.42
CA ILE A 64 -17.52 -21.03 -30.86
C ILE A 64 -17.25 -22.55 -31.06
N PRO A 65 -18.16 -23.32 -31.67
CA PRO A 65 -17.92 -24.73 -31.94
C PRO A 65 -16.78 -24.87 -32.97
N GLY A 66 -15.70 -25.57 -32.61
CA GLY A 66 -14.66 -25.95 -33.55
C GLY A 66 -13.25 -25.44 -33.28
N ILE A 67 -13.05 -24.59 -32.26
CA ILE A 67 -11.70 -24.30 -31.78
C ILE A 67 -11.48 -25.17 -30.55
N ALA A 68 -10.64 -26.20 -30.70
CA ALA A 68 -10.15 -26.98 -29.56
C ALA A 68 -9.67 -25.95 -28.54
N ARG A 69 -10.29 -26.01 -27.37
CA ARG A 69 -9.91 -25.21 -26.21
C ARG A 69 -8.44 -25.53 -25.93
N ALA A 70 -7.54 -24.77 -26.53
CA ALA A 70 -6.22 -24.65 -25.92
C ALA A 70 -6.56 -24.38 -24.45
N THR A 71 -6.12 -25.29 -23.58
CA THR A 71 -6.21 -25.12 -22.14
C THR A 71 -5.72 -23.72 -21.87
N ALA A 72 -6.66 -22.77 -21.84
CA ALA A 72 -6.35 -21.46 -21.38
C ALA A 72 -5.79 -21.67 -19.99
N SER A 73 -4.49 -21.57 -19.88
CA SER A 73 -3.87 -21.31 -18.59
C SER A 73 -4.81 -20.28 -17.93
N PRO A 74 -5.29 -20.54 -16.71
CA PRO A 74 -6.13 -19.57 -16.03
C PRO A 74 -5.50 -18.22 -16.30
N PRO A 75 -6.28 -17.18 -16.73
CA PRO A 75 -5.73 -15.87 -17.02
C PRO A 75 -4.81 -15.56 -15.85
N PRO A 76 -3.55 -15.10 -16.12
CA PRO A 76 -2.58 -14.93 -15.04
C PRO A 76 -3.35 -14.24 -13.93
N ALA A 77 -3.49 -14.93 -12.80
CA ALA A 77 -4.29 -14.45 -11.69
C ALA A 77 -3.82 -13.01 -11.52
N LEU A 78 -4.74 -12.06 -11.68
CA LEU A 78 -4.47 -10.65 -11.31
C LEU A 78 -3.69 -10.77 -10.02
N PRO A 79 -2.46 -10.26 -9.95
CA PRO A 79 -1.53 -10.67 -8.91
C PRO A 79 -2.31 -10.72 -7.61
N ALA A 80 -2.28 -11.87 -6.94
CA ALA A 80 -2.89 -12.08 -5.64
C ALA A 80 -2.11 -11.24 -4.63
N THR A 81 -2.11 -9.92 -4.87
CA THR A 81 -1.29 -8.94 -4.16
C THR A 81 -1.75 -8.81 -2.72
N ALA A 82 -3.06 -8.95 -2.46
CA ALA A 82 -3.55 -8.82 -1.09
C ALA A 82 -3.13 -9.98 -0.18
N GLY A 83 -3.12 -11.23 -0.68
CA GLY A 83 -2.66 -12.39 0.09
C GLY A 83 -1.14 -12.45 0.18
N SER A 84 -0.44 -12.18 -0.92
CA SER A 84 1.03 -12.15 -0.95
C SER A 84 1.61 -10.97 -0.16
N ASP A 85 0.96 -9.82 -0.17
CA ASP A 85 1.41 -8.65 0.59
C ASP A 85 1.21 -8.86 2.10
N ALA A 86 0.11 -9.49 2.53
CA ALA A 86 -0.13 -9.81 3.94
C ALA A 86 0.88 -10.86 4.46
N GLU A 87 1.18 -11.89 3.67
CA GLU A 87 2.18 -12.90 3.99
C GLU A 87 3.60 -12.31 4.01
N ASP A 88 3.92 -11.43 3.04
CA ASP A 88 5.20 -10.71 3.00
C ASP A 88 5.39 -9.84 4.25
N ILE A 89 4.36 -9.11 4.67
CA ILE A 89 4.37 -8.29 5.89
C ILE A 89 4.58 -9.16 7.11
N GLU A 90 3.84 -10.25 7.28
CA GLU A 90 3.93 -11.12 8.45
C GLU A 90 5.31 -11.74 8.58
N LYS A 91 5.83 -12.30 7.49
CA LYS A 91 7.13 -12.97 7.44
C LYS A 91 8.30 -12.02 7.66
N ASN A 92 8.21 -10.79 7.14
CA ASN A 92 9.34 -9.86 7.09
C ASN A 92 9.19 -8.67 8.06
N ARG A 93 8.16 -8.68 8.92
CA ARG A 93 7.91 -7.61 9.90
C ARG A 93 9.10 -7.33 10.81
N ALA A 94 9.74 -8.38 11.31
CA ALA A 94 10.91 -8.24 12.17
C ALA A 94 12.06 -7.51 11.46
N PHE A 95 12.34 -7.86 10.20
CA PHE A 95 13.37 -7.19 9.39
C PHE A 95 13.03 -5.73 9.10
N ALA A 96 11.75 -5.42 8.88
CA ALA A 96 11.28 -4.05 8.69
C ALA A 96 11.45 -3.19 9.96
N ILE A 97 11.23 -3.76 11.15
CA ILE A 97 11.41 -3.08 12.44
C ILE A 97 12.89 -2.78 12.67
N ILE A 98 13.77 -3.77 12.53
CA ILE A 98 15.21 -3.58 12.79
C ILE A 98 15.88 -2.64 11.80
N ALA A 99 15.27 -2.40 10.63
CA ALA A 99 15.79 -1.47 9.64
C ALA A 99 15.92 -0.02 10.14
N TYR A 100 15.21 0.34 11.22
CA TYR A 100 15.31 1.67 11.85
C TYR A 100 16.36 1.77 12.97
N LEU A 101 17.04 0.66 13.23
CA LEU A 101 18.11 0.63 14.23
C LEU A 101 19.47 0.87 13.54
N TRP A 102 19.70 2.12 13.26
CA TRP A 102 20.96 2.61 12.69
C TRP A 102 21.35 1.87 11.40
N ILE A 103 22.52 1.19 11.34
CA ILE A 103 23.02 0.50 10.15
C ILE A 103 22.28 -0.83 9.86
N LEU A 104 21.37 -1.28 10.72
CA LEU A 104 20.71 -2.58 10.58
C LEU A 104 19.71 -2.67 9.40
N PHE A 105 19.43 -1.56 8.70
CA PHE A 105 18.71 -1.61 7.42
C PHE A 105 19.40 -2.53 6.40
N VAL A 106 20.73 -2.70 6.48
CA VAL A 106 21.48 -3.63 5.63
C VAL A 106 21.06 -5.07 5.88
N VAL A 107 20.80 -5.44 7.14
CA VAL A 107 20.32 -6.78 7.50
C VAL A 107 18.97 -7.06 6.84
N ALA A 108 18.05 -6.09 6.85
CA ALA A 108 16.75 -6.23 6.19
C ALA A 108 16.91 -6.47 4.67
N LEU A 109 17.86 -5.81 4.01
CA LEU A 109 18.14 -5.99 2.59
C LEU A 109 18.73 -7.37 2.26
N ILE A 110 19.60 -7.89 3.12
CA ILE A 110 20.25 -9.19 2.91
C ILE A 110 19.30 -10.35 3.25
N ALA A 111 18.54 -10.21 4.34
CA ALA A 111 17.68 -11.27 4.82
C ALA A 111 16.38 -11.42 4.02
N ALA A 112 15.86 -10.31 3.48
CA ALA A 112 14.59 -10.26 2.74
C ALA A 112 14.71 -9.52 1.39
N PRO A 113 15.59 -9.98 0.47
CA PRO A 113 15.89 -9.25 -0.77
C PRO A 113 14.71 -9.18 -1.74
N ASN A 114 13.72 -10.05 -1.62
CA ASN A 114 12.54 -10.11 -2.48
C ASN A 114 11.29 -9.50 -1.84
N SER A 115 11.36 -9.10 -0.56
CA SER A 115 10.25 -8.49 0.16
C SER A 115 10.11 -7.03 -0.21
N LYS A 116 8.96 -6.64 -0.75
CA LYS A 116 8.63 -5.24 -1.01
C LYS A 116 8.49 -4.46 0.30
N PHE A 117 7.90 -5.10 1.31
CA PHE A 117 7.71 -4.52 2.62
C PHE A 117 9.04 -4.24 3.34
N ALA A 118 9.93 -5.22 3.40
CA ALA A 118 11.25 -5.05 4.01
C ALA A 118 12.10 -4.02 3.26
N LYS A 119 12.09 -4.03 1.92
CA LYS A 119 12.81 -3.03 1.10
C LYS A 119 12.31 -1.60 1.35
N PHE A 120 10.99 -1.41 1.46
CA PHE A 120 10.44 -0.10 1.78
C PHE A 120 11.01 0.42 3.11
N HIS A 121 10.93 -0.38 4.16
CA HIS A 121 11.43 0.02 5.48
C HIS A 121 12.96 0.13 5.53
N ALA A 122 13.69 -0.72 4.81
CA ALA A 122 15.13 -0.59 4.67
C ALA A 122 15.56 0.72 3.98
N ASN A 123 14.81 1.15 2.95
CA ASN A 123 15.02 2.45 2.32
C ASN A 123 14.78 3.60 3.31
N GLN A 124 13.70 3.54 4.10
CA GLN A 124 13.41 4.56 5.11
C GLN A 124 14.50 4.59 6.20
N GLY A 125 14.98 3.43 6.64
CA GLY A 125 16.08 3.31 7.60
C GLY A 125 17.41 3.87 7.05
N LEU A 126 17.72 3.59 5.79
CA LEU A 126 18.89 4.15 5.11
C LEU A 126 18.81 5.69 5.03
N VAL A 127 17.65 6.22 4.63
CA VAL A 127 17.43 7.68 4.54
C VAL A 127 17.57 8.33 5.91
N LEU A 128 17.02 7.73 6.96
CA LEU A 128 17.18 8.21 8.34
C LEU A 128 18.64 8.18 8.76
N PHE A 129 19.35 7.09 8.52
CA PHE A 129 20.80 6.96 8.83
C PHE A 129 21.63 8.03 8.12
N LEU A 130 21.39 8.28 6.83
CA LEU A 130 22.07 9.33 6.09
C LEU A 130 21.76 10.73 6.62
N ALA A 131 20.51 10.97 6.98
CA ALA A 131 20.10 12.25 7.59
C ALA A 131 20.83 12.48 8.94
N GLU A 132 20.90 11.45 9.78
CA GLU A 132 21.64 11.50 11.05
C GLU A 132 23.15 11.70 10.84
N LEU A 133 23.73 11.07 9.82
CA LEU A 133 25.15 11.23 9.49
C LEU A 133 25.47 12.67 9.04
N ILE A 134 24.64 13.23 8.14
CA ILE A 134 24.80 14.61 7.66
C ILE A 134 24.59 15.58 8.82
N PHE A 135 23.57 15.37 9.66
CA PHE A 135 23.32 16.17 10.83
C PHE A 135 24.49 16.11 11.82
N GLY A 136 25.01 14.92 12.10
CA GLY A 136 26.18 14.72 12.98
C GLY A 136 27.42 15.44 12.47
N ALA A 137 27.70 15.37 11.16
CA ALA A 137 28.76 16.13 10.54
C ALA A 137 28.59 17.66 10.71
N SER A 138 27.38 18.14 10.54
CA SER A 138 27.04 19.57 10.75
C SER A 138 27.22 19.99 12.21
N CYS A 139 26.95 19.09 13.16
CA CYS A 139 27.12 19.34 14.59
C CYS A 139 28.57 19.56 15.00
N LEU A 140 29.57 19.05 14.26
CA LEU A 140 30.97 19.32 14.51
C LEU A 140 31.31 20.81 14.39
N VAL A 141 30.64 21.53 13.47
CA VAL A 141 30.80 22.97 13.30
C VAL A 141 30.02 23.73 14.39
N LEU A 142 28.78 23.27 14.68
CA LEU A 142 27.90 23.88 15.68
C LEU A 142 28.45 23.73 17.13
N ALA A 143 29.25 22.72 17.39
CA ALA A 143 29.86 22.50 18.71
C ALA A 143 30.73 23.65 19.19
N PHE A 144 31.24 24.49 18.27
CA PHE A 144 32.02 25.69 18.63
C PHE A 144 31.14 26.86 19.13
N ILE A 145 29.81 26.75 19.00
CA ILE A 145 28.88 27.77 19.50
C ILE A 145 28.34 27.28 20.84
N PRO A 146 28.75 27.84 21.99
CA PRO A 146 28.23 27.45 23.30
C PRO A 146 26.72 27.63 23.36
N ILE A 147 26.06 26.81 24.16
CA ILE A 147 24.59 26.82 24.37
C ILE A 147 23.80 26.44 23.09
N LEU A 148 23.89 27.26 22.03
CA LEU A 148 23.14 27.02 20.78
C LEU A 148 23.53 25.70 20.12
N GLY A 149 24.83 25.38 20.07
CA GLY A 149 25.32 24.11 19.53
C GLY A 149 24.79 22.91 20.32
N HIS A 150 24.85 22.99 21.64
CA HIS A 150 24.34 21.91 22.49
C HIS A 150 22.82 21.72 22.36
N LEU A 151 22.06 22.82 22.32
CA LEU A 151 20.60 22.73 22.11
C LEU A 151 20.24 22.12 20.75
N THR A 152 20.96 22.49 19.69
CA THR A 152 20.75 21.94 18.35
C THR A 152 21.08 20.42 18.31
N ILE A 153 22.20 20.03 18.91
CA ILE A 153 22.59 18.62 19.00
C ILE A 153 21.51 17.81 19.73
N MET A 154 21.06 18.30 20.89
CA MET A 154 19.98 17.64 21.65
C MET A 154 18.67 17.53 20.86
N ALA A 155 18.28 18.59 20.18
CA ALA A 155 17.07 18.60 19.34
C ALA A 155 17.15 17.59 18.21
N GLY A 156 18.31 17.47 17.54
CA GLY A 156 18.54 16.49 16.48
C GLY A 156 18.49 15.04 16.98
N TRP A 157 19.08 14.76 18.13
CA TRP A 157 19.00 13.45 18.76
C TRP A 157 17.55 13.06 19.07
N VAL A 158 16.78 13.98 19.65
CA VAL A 158 15.35 13.75 19.93
C VAL A 158 14.58 13.51 18.65
N ALA A 159 14.82 14.28 17.61
CA ALA A 159 14.16 14.11 16.31
C ALA A 159 14.50 12.75 15.68
N GLY A 160 15.77 12.31 15.70
CA GLY A 160 16.19 11.01 15.21
C GLY A 160 15.45 9.85 15.94
N ILE A 161 15.39 9.91 17.28
CA ILE A 161 14.66 8.93 18.08
C ILE A 161 13.16 8.92 17.70
N VAL A 162 12.54 10.09 17.56
CA VAL A 162 11.11 10.18 17.17
C VAL A 162 10.88 9.57 15.79
N PHE A 163 11.74 9.84 14.80
CA PHE A 163 11.61 9.24 13.48
C PHE A 163 11.83 7.74 13.48
N ALA A 164 12.81 7.24 14.26
CA ALA A 164 13.01 5.81 14.43
C ALA A 164 11.78 5.14 15.05
N ILE A 165 11.21 5.71 16.11
CA ILE A 165 9.98 5.18 16.73
C ILE A 165 8.81 5.18 15.75
N LEU A 166 8.59 6.27 15.01
CA LEU A 166 7.52 6.34 14.00
C LEU A 166 7.69 5.27 12.93
N GLY A 167 8.93 5.06 12.45
CA GLY A 167 9.24 4.02 11.49
C GLY A 167 8.98 2.62 12.05
N ILE A 168 9.41 2.34 13.27
CA ILE A 168 9.18 1.07 13.96
C ILE A 168 7.67 0.82 14.16
N VAL A 169 6.91 1.83 14.58
CA VAL A 169 5.45 1.71 14.76
C VAL A 169 4.76 1.41 13.43
N ASN A 170 5.14 2.08 12.35
CA ASN A 170 4.61 1.81 11.01
C ASN A 170 4.94 0.38 10.56
N ALA A 171 6.19 -0.06 10.74
CA ALA A 171 6.63 -1.42 10.42
C ALA A 171 5.88 -2.47 11.26
N ALA A 172 5.76 -2.26 12.57
CA ALA A 172 5.03 -3.14 13.46
C ALA A 172 3.53 -3.22 13.11
N GLY A 173 2.95 -2.12 12.64
CA GLY A 173 1.58 -2.06 12.14
C GLY A 173 1.39 -2.59 10.71
N GLY A 174 2.45 -3.08 10.04
CA GLY A 174 2.39 -3.56 8.66
C GLY A 174 2.12 -2.45 7.62
N GLN A 175 2.45 -1.20 7.93
CA GLN A 175 2.11 -0.04 7.12
C GLN A 175 3.35 0.50 6.39
N CYS A 176 3.29 0.62 5.07
CA CYS A 176 4.31 1.29 4.26
C CYS A 176 4.08 2.81 4.23
N LYS A 177 4.18 3.47 5.40
CA LYS A 177 4.09 4.93 5.48
C LYS A 177 5.48 5.55 5.50
N PRO A 178 5.75 6.56 4.62
CA PRO A 178 7.02 7.26 4.63
C PRO A 178 7.21 8.09 5.89
N LEU A 179 8.46 8.25 6.32
CA LEU A 179 8.81 9.14 7.41
C LEU A 179 8.50 10.62 7.04
N PRO A 180 8.04 11.43 7.97
CA PRO A 180 7.83 12.85 7.73
C PRO A 180 9.12 13.52 7.23
N LEU A 181 9.01 14.49 6.35
CA LEU A 181 10.09 15.31 5.78
C LEU A 181 11.11 14.54 4.92
N ILE A 182 11.61 13.39 5.35
CA ILE A 182 12.72 12.67 4.71
C ILE A 182 12.27 11.41 3.94
N GLY A 183 11.09 10.88 4.23
CA GLY A 183 10.65 9.57 3.70
C GLY A 183 10.32 9.55 2.21
N HIS A 184 10.30 10.69 1.52
CA HIS A 184 10.05 10.76 0.08
C HIS A 184 11.26 10.34 -0.78
N PHE A 185 12.45 10.28 -0.19
CA PHE A 185 13.65 9.83 -0.90
C PHE A 185 13.65 8.32 -1.08
N GLN A 186 13.76 7.87 -2.34
CA GLN A 186 13.90 6.45 -2.70
C GLN A 186 15.31 6.22 -3.23
N ILE A 187 16.16 5.61 -2.42
CA ILE A 187 17.55 5.30 -2.75
C ILE A 187 17.67 3.86 -3.21
N ILE A 188 16.93 2.96 -2.56
CA ILE A 188 16.86 1.53 -2.88
C ILE A 188 15.70 1.30 -3.84
N LYS A 189 15.97 0.65 -4.97
CA LYS A 189 14.99 0.26 -6.01
C LYS A 189 14.64 -1.21 -5.93
#